data_58c270d6f1d1344bc5a9d54d7607aff9
#
_entry.id   58c270d6f1d1344bc5a9d54d7607aff9
#
_cell.length_a   1.000
_cell.length_b   1.000
_cell.length_c   1.000
_cell.angle_alpha   90.00
_cell.angle_beta   90.00
_cell.angle_gamma   90.00
#
_symmetry.space_group_name_H-M   'P 1'
#
loop_
_entity.id
_entity.type
_entity.pdbx_description
1 polymer ?
#
loop_
_entity_poly.entity_id
_entity_poly.type
_entity_poly.pdbx_seq_one_letter_code
_entity_poly.pdbx_strand_id
1 'polypeptide(L)'
;MESVYKRVLKFQKKFPNTVGWRTKEHCSVVQRHLNPGENIIYSFIAQKNDNPFNIIETAVVALTDHRILIGRKRLFYGYFLTSITPDMFNDLDIAAGLIWGKVHIDTIKELVTLSNIDKRALTEIETEISAYMMEAKKLYKERKSEE
;
A
#
# COMPACT_ATOMS: atom_id res chain seq x y z
N MET A 1 -5.18 -14.74 11.94
CA MET A 1 -4.99 -13.92 10.74
C MET A 1 -3.52 -13.83 10.38
N GLU A 2 -3.23 -13.91 9.11
CA GLU A 2 -1.86 -13.82 8.60
C GLU A 2 -1.30 -12.40 8.82
N SER A 3 -0.06 -12.31 9.30
CA SER A 3 0.57 -11.01 9.57
C SER A 3 0.91 -10.23 8.29
N VAL A 4 1.09 -8.92 8.43
CA VAL A 4 1.56 -8.07 7.33
C VAL A 4 2.87 -8.61 6.77
N TYR A 5 3.80 -9.00 7.63
CA TYR A 5 5.10 -9.52 7.22
C TYR A 5 4.99 -10.76 6.35
N LYS A 6 4.17 -11.73 6.76
CA LYS A 6 3.94 -12.94 5.97
C LYS A 6 3.34 -12.65 4.61
N ARG A 7 2.38 -11.72 4.56
CA ARG A 7 1.75 -11.32 3.29
C ARG A 7 2.75 -10.64 2.36
N VAL A 8 3.59 -9.76 2.89
CA VAL A 8 4.61 -9.07 2.09
C VAL A 8 5.67 -10.04 1.60
N LEU A 9 6.08 -11.01 2.41
CA LEU A 9 7.02 -12.04 1.96
C LEU A 9 6.45 -12.86 0.81
N LYS A 10 5.17 -13.20 0.85
CA LYS A 10 4.50 -13.90 -0.25
C LYS A 10 4.49 -13.05 -1.51
N PHE A 11 4.22 -11.76 -1.37
CA PHE A 11 4.27 -10.81 -2.49
C PHE A 11 5.67 -10.75 -3.11
N GLN A 12 6.71 -10.60 -2.27
CA GLN A 12 8.09 -10.55 -2.75
C GLN A 12 8.52 -11.85 -3.44
N LYS A 13 8.06 -12.98 -2.94
CA LYS A 13 8.34 -14.28 -3.55
C LYS A 13 7.67 -14.42 -4.92
N LYS A 14 6.45 -13.93 -5.05
CA LYS A 14 5.68 -13.98 -6.30
C LYS A 14 6.20 -12.97 -7.32
N PHE A 15 6.68 -11.81 -6.85
CA PHE A 15 7.13 -10.70 -7.69
C PHE A 15 8.55 -10.25 -7.28
N PRO A 16 9.56 -11.10 -7.57
CA PRO A 16 10.91 -10.89 -7.02
C PRO A 16 11.68 -9.70 -7.58
N ASN A 17 11.23 -9.07 -8.68
CA ASN A 17 11.87 -7.88 -9.22
C ASN A 17 11.50 -6.59 -8.46
N THR A 18 10.54 -6.68 -7.54
CA THR A 18 10.16 -5.54 -6.70
C THR A 18 11.34 -5.19 -5.77
N VAL A 19 11.72 -3.91 -5.75
CA VAL A 19 12.82 -3.44 -4.90
C VAL A 19 12.28 -3.07 -3.53
N GLY A 20 12.83 -3.72 -2.50
CA GLY A 20 12.47 -3.43 -1.12
C GLY A 20 13.51 -4.02 -0.17
N TRP A 21 13.82 -3.31 0.90
CA TRP A 21 14.75 -3.75 1.92
C TRP A 21 14.23 -3.42 3.30
N ARG A 22 14.82 -4.04 4.34
CA ARG A 22 14.36 -3.92 5.72
C ARG A 22 12.86 -4.23 5.83
N THR A 23 12.43 -5.25 5.09
CA THR A 23 11.03 -5.63 4.95
C THR A 23 10.34 -5.81 6.30
N LYS A 24 10.99 -6.55 7.21
CA LYS A 24 10.43 -6.85 8.53
C LYS A 24 10.15 -5.58 9.34
N GLU A 25 11.09 -4.64 9.30
CA GLU A 25 11.00 -3.38 10.06
C GLU A 25 9.85 -2.52 9.54
N HIS A 26 9.72 -2.40 8.22
CA HIS A 26 8.62 -1.62 7.63
C HIS A 26 7.27 -2.28 7.89
N CYS A 27 7.21 -3.61 7.80
CA CYS A 27 5.98 -4.35 8.09
C CYS A 27 5.55 -4.15 9.54
N SER A 28 6.50 -4.05 10.47
CA SER A 28 6.18 -3.87 11.88
C SER A 28 5.49 -2.54 12.16
N VAL A 29 5.81 -1.49 11.37
CA VAL A 29 5.14 -0.20 11.51
C VAL A 29 3.65 -0.34 11.21
N VAL A 30 3.31 -0.99 10.10
CA VAL A 30 1.91 -1.21 9.73
C VAL A 30 1.22 -2.13 10.72
N GLN A 31 1.86 -3.24 11.08
CA GLN A 31 1.28 -4.24 11.99
C GLN A 31 0.88 -3.62 13.33
N ARG A 32 1.74 -2.77 13.90
CA ARG A 32 1.49 -2.13 15.19
C ARG A 32 0.39 -1.09 15.15
N HIS A 33 0.05 -0.57 13.98
CA HIS A 33 -0.96 0.48 13.83
C HIS A 33 -2.32 -0.03 13.37
N LEU A 34 -2.47 -1.35 13.23
CA LEU A 34 -3.78 -1.94 12.99
C LEU A 34 -4.65 -1.77 14.23
N ASN A 35 -5.88 -1.35 14.02
CA ASN A 35 -6.85 -1.23 15.11
C ASN A 35 -7.35 -2.63 15.53
N PRO A 36 -7.84 -2.79 16.76
CA PRO A 36 -8.49 -4.04 17.15
C PRO A 36 -9.63 -4.38 16.20
N GLY A 37 -9.62 -5.60 15.66
CA GLY A 37 -10.63 -6.07 14.72
C GLY A 37 -10.44 -5.62 13.27
N GLU A 38 -9.40 -4.83 12.99
CA GLU A 38 -9.08 -4.44 11.63
C GLU A 38 -8.41 -5.60 10.89
N ASN A 39 -8.94 -5.97 9.72
CA ASN A 39 -8.48 -7.12 8.95
C ASN A 39 -7.72 -6.71 7.69
N ILE A 40 -6.59 -7.37 7.45
CA ILE A 40 -5.77 -7.12 6.26
C ILE A 40 -6.37 -7.89 5.09
N ILE A 41 -6.57 -7.20 3.97
CA ILE A 41 -7.07 -7.80 2.72
C ILE A 41 -5.92 -8.11 1.77
N TYR A 42 -4.98 -7.19 1.63
CA TYR A 42 -3.86 -7.32 0.70
C TYR A 42 -2.68 -6.51 1.20
N SER A 43 -1.45 -6.95 0.91
CA SER A 43 -0.25 -6.20 1.28
C SER A 43 0.83 -6.35 0.22
N PHE A 44 1.56 -5.28 -0.01
CA PHE A 44 2.71 -5.29 -0.92
C PHE A 44 3.76 -4.29 -0.44
N ILE A 45 4.91 -4.28 -1.12
CA ILE A 45 6.04 -3.43 -0.80
C ILE A 45 6.45 -2.63 -2.03
N ALA A 46 6.92 -1.41 -1.84
CA ALA A 46 7.34 -0.52 -2.93
C ALA A 46 8.27 0.56 -2.40
N GLN A 47 8.80 1.38 -3.29
CA GLN A 47 9.50 2.60 -2.89
C GLN A 47 8.52 3.76 -2.95
N LYS A 48 8.39 4.51 -1.86
CA LYS A 48 7.49 5.67 -1.80
C LYS A 48 8.17 6.91 -2.37
N ASN A 49 8.53 6.85 -3.65
CA ASN A 49 9.13 7.96 -4.38
C ASN A 49 9.02 7.71 -5.89
N ASP A 50 9.47 8.68 -6.68
CA ASP A 50 9.51 8.60 -8.14
C ASP A 50 10.94 8.46 -8.68
N ASN A 51 11.91 8.18 -7.83
CA ASN A 51 13.31 8.05 -8.23
C ASN A 51 13.73 6.58 -8.13
N PRO A 52 13.95 5.88 -9.27
CA PRO A 52 14.28 4.45 -9.24
C PRO A 52 15.63 4.15 -8.61
N PHE A 53 16.48 5.15 -8.42
CA PHE A 53 17.79 4.97 -7.79
C PHE A 53 17.74 5.17 -6.27
N ASN A 54 16.63 5.65 -5.73
CA ASN A 54 16.48 5.85 -4.29
C ASN A 54 15.75 4.65 -3.70
N ILE A 55 16.50 3.70 -3.15
CA ILE A 55 15.96 2.46 -2.58
C ILE A 55 15.76 2.52 -1.06
N ILE A 56 16.09 3.66 -0.43
CA ILE A 56 15.97 3.78 1.03
C ILE A 56 14.58 4.21 1.49
N GLU A 57 13.69 4.53 0.57
CA GLU A 57 12.32 4.92 0.89
C GLU A 57 11.34 3.76 0.73
N THR A 58 11.79 2.56 1.02
CA THR A 58 10.93 1.38 1.04
C THR A 58 9.77 1.58 2.01
N ALA A 59 8.57 1.29 1.53
CA ALA A 59 7.35 1.37 2.33
C ALA A 59 6.50 0.13 2.12
N VAL A 60 5.77 -0.24 3.15
CA VAL A 60 4.82 -1.36 3.09
C VAL A 60 3.41 -0.79 3.00
N VAL A 61 2.65 -1.31 2.05
CA VAL A 61 1.26 -0.93 1.83
C VAL A 61 0.36 -2.06 2.26
N ALA A 62 -0.64 -1.76 3.06
CA ALA A 62 -1.65 -2.74 3.47
C ALA A 62 -3.05 -2.19 3.21
N LEU A 63 -3.85 -2.96 2.48
CA LEU A 63 -5.27 -2.73 2.36
C LEU A 63 -5.95 -3.44 3.52
N THR A 64 -6.77 -2.73 4.25
CA THR A 64 -7.57 -3.31 5.33
C THR A 64 -9.04 -3.11 5.04
N ASP A 65 -9.90 -3.70 5.85
CA ASP A 65 -11.34 -3.49 5.72
C ASP A 65 -11.79 -2.06 6.08
N HIS A 66 -10.86 -1.17 6.48
CA HIS A 66 -11.17 0.22 6.86
C HIS A 66 -10.44 1.27 6.02
N ARG A 67 -9.22 0.96 5.53
CA ARG A 67 -8.35 1.98 4.94
C ARG A 67 -7.15 1.37 4.22
N ILE A 68 -6.38 2.22 3.54
CA ILE A 68 -5.05 1.87 3.05
C ILE A 68 -4.05 2.43 4.04
N LEU A 69 -3.15 1.59 4.54
CA LEU A 69 -2.04 1.99 5.40
C LEU A 69 -0.74 1.90 4.62
N ILE A 70 0.08 2.94 4.70
CA ILE A 70 1.41 2.94 4.11
C ILE A 70 2.39 3.28 5.22
N GLY A 71 3.24 2.32 5.57
CA GLY A 71 4.15 2.45 6.70
C GLY A 71 5.61 2.28 6.31
N ARG A 72 6.47 3.05 6.97
CA ARG A 72 7.91 3.00 6.74
C ARG A 72 8.66 3.28 8.05
N LYS A 73 9.60 2.40 8.39
CA LYS A 73 10.49 2.62 9.52
C LYS A 73 11.63 3.55 9.07
N ARG A 74 11.87 4.60 9.82
CA ARG A 74 13.00 5.50 9.54
C ARG A 74 14.32 4.79 9.80
N LEU A 75 15.37 5.25 9.13
CA LEU A 75 16.66 4.58 9.19
C LEU A 75 17.25 4.53 10.60
N PHE A 76 17.15 5.62 11.35
CA PHE A 76 17.74 5.69 12.69
C PHE A 76 16.71 5.54 13.79
N TYR A 77 15.68 6.36 13.80
CA TYR A 77 14.61 6.27 14.79
C TYR A 77 13.32 6.88 14.25
N GLY A 78 12.20 6.39 14.78
CA GLY A 78 10.89 6.86 14.34
C GLY A 78 10.37 6.12 13.10
N TYR A 79 9.24 6.59 12.61
CA TYR A 79 8.56 5.98 11.46
C TYR A 79 7.70 7.02 10.74
N PHE A 80 7.26 6.67 9.53
CA PHE A 80 6.21 7.38 8.81
C PHE A 80 5.02 6.45 8.62
N LEU A 81 3.82 6.98 8.79
CA LEU A 81 2.59 6.25 8.55
C LEU A 81 1.60 7.16 7.84
N THR A 82 1.07 6.69 6.72
CA THR A 82 0.01 7.35 5.98
C THR A 82 -1.23 6.48 6.03
N SER A 83 -2.36 7.06 6.37
CA SER A 83 -3.65 6.38 6.40
C SER A 83 -4.59 7.05 5.39
N ILE A 84 -5.10 6.26 4.45
CA ILE A 84 -6.01 6.74 3.40
C ILE A 84 -7.35 6.04 3.59
N THR A 85 -8.33 6.77 4.09
CA THR A 85 -9.70 6.28 4.24
C THR A 85 -10.43 6.39 2.89
N PRO A 86 -11.55 5.65 2.68
CA PRO A 86 -12.24 5.66 1.39
C PRO A 86 -12.69 7.06 0.92
N ASP A 87 -13.05 7.94 1.85
CA ASP A 87 -13.47 9.30 1.53
C ASP A 87 -12.31 10.20 1.05
N MET A 88 -11.08 9.81 1.31
CA MET A 88 -9.88 10.55 0.88
C MET A 88 -9.39 10.12 -0.50
N PHE A 89 -9.79 8.96 -0.96
CA PHE A 89 -9.32 8.37 -2.22
C PHE A 89 -10.06 8.99 -3.41
N ASN A 90 -9.30 9.51 -4.38
CA ASN A 90 -9.86 10.06 -5.61
C ASN A 90 -9.69 9.11 -6.79
N ASP A 91 -8.46 8.67 -7.06
CA ASP A 91 -8.18 7.87 -8.25
C ASP A 91 -6.93 7.03 -8.08
N LEU A 92 -6.82 6.03 -8.95
CA LEU A 92 -5.68 5.13 -9.04
C LEU A 92 -5.18 5.10 -10.47
N ASP A 93 -3.88 5.26 -10.65
CA ASP A 93 -3.25 5.17 -11.96
C ASP A 93 -2.02 4.28 -11.87
N ILE A 94 -1.75 3.51 -12.92
CA ILE A 94 -0.56 2.67 -13.00
C ILE A 94 0.22 2.99 -14.26
N ALA A 95 1.54 2.84 -14.18
CA ALA A 95 2.43 3.04 -15.31
C ALA A 95 3.48 1.94 -15.32
N ALA A 96 3.53 1.18 -16.42
CA ALA A 96 4.48 0.09 -16.58
C ALA A 96 5.71 0.57 -17.33
N GLY A 97 6.89 0.30 -16.77
CA GLY A 97 8.16 0.50 -17.44
C GLY A 97 8.69 -0.81 -18.02
N LEU A 98 9.99 -0.86 -18.25
CA LEU A 98 10.63 -2.05 -18.83
C LEU A 98 10.67 -3.22 -17.85
N ILE A 99 11.11 -2.97 -16.61
CA ILE A 99 11.24 -3.98 -15.55
C ILE A 99 10.30 -3.67 -14.41
N TRP A 100 10.22 -2.40 -14.01
CA TRP A 100 9.45 -1.92 -12.89
C TRP A 100 8.25 -1.10 -13.32
N GLY A 101 7.28 -1.01 -12.45
CA GLY A 101 6.12 -0.16 -12.63
C GLY A 101 5.91 0.77 -11.47
N LYS A 102 4.98 1.68 -11.65
CA LYS A 102 4.58 2.68 -10.66
C LYS A 102 3.09 2.62 -10.41
N VAL A 103 2.72 2.90 -9.18
CA VAL A 103 1.31 3.05 -8.77
C VAL A 103 1.17 4.45 -8.21
N HIS A 104 0.22 5.21 -8.74
CA HIS A 104 -0.12 6.54 -8.24
C HIS A 104 -1.49 6.48 -7.60
N ILE A 105 -1.54 6.85 -6.33
CA ILE A 105 -2.80 6.93 -5.58
C ILE A 105 -3.08 8.41 -5.32
N ASP A 106 -4.07 8.93 -6.00
CA ASP A 106 -4.50 10.33 -5.82
C ASP A 106 -5.47 10.42 -4.66
N THR A 107 -5.16 11.29 -3.71
CA THR A 107 -5.98 11.52 -2.52
C THR A 107 -6.27 13.01 -2.39
N ILE A 108 -7.20 13.35 -1.52
CA ILE A 108 -7.54 14.76 -1.25
C ILE A 108 -6.39 15.54 -0.61
N LYS A 109 -5.38 14.85 -0.05
CA LYS A 109 -4.24 15.49 0.62
C LYS A 109 -2.99 15.51 -0.24
N GLU A 110 -2.72 14.41 -0.93
CA GLU A 110 -1.47 14.24 -1.66
C GLU A 110 -1.60 13.20 -2.77
N LEU A 111 -0.68 13.25 -3.70
CA LEU A 111 -0.48 12.18 -4.67
C LEU A 111 0.59 11.25 -4.11
N VAL A 112 0.22 10.00 -3.84
CA VAL A 112 1.17 8.98 -3.37
C VAL A 112 1.74 8.26 -4.57
N THR A 113 3.06 8.28 -4.72
CA THR A 113 3.75 7.56 -5.80
C THR A 113 4.52 6.39 -5.20
N LEU A 114 4.23 5.19 -5.73
CA LEU A 114 4.88 3.95 -5.33
C LEU A 114 5.60 3.38 -6.53
N SER A 115 6.92 3.22 -6.44
CA SER A 115 7.78 2.86 -7.57
C SER A 115 8.57 1.58 -7.32
N ASN A 116 9.35 1.17 -8.32
CA ASN A 116 10.23 0.00 -8.29
C ASN A 116 9.49 -1.29 -7.95
N ILE A 117 8.24 -1.38 -8.41
CA ILE A 117 7.40 -2.57 -8.26
C ILE A 117 7.62 -3.45 -9.49
N ASP A 118 7.77 -4.75 -9.29
CA ASP A 118 7.80 -5.70 -10.41
C ASP A 118 6.60 -5.43 -11.31
N LYS A 119 6.84 -5.16 -12.60
CA LYS A 119 5.75 -4.79 -13.50
C LYS A 119 4.66 -5.86 -13.60
N ARG A 120 5.01 -7.12 -13.35
CA ARG A 120 4.05 -8.23 -13.37
C ARG A 120 3.03 -8.15 -12.23
N ALA A 121 3.33 -7.38 -11.17
CA ALA A 121 2.44 -7.19 -10.04
C ALA A 121 1.38 -6.10 -10.27
N LEU A 122 1.55 -5.24 -11.28
CA LEU A 122 0.70 -4.07 -11.46
C LEU A 122 -0.78 -4.42 -11.64
N THR A 123 -1.07 -5.45 -12.43
CA THR A 123 -2.46 -5.88 -12.65
C THR A 123 -3.11 -6.37 -11.36
N GLU A 124 -2.38 -7.14 -10.57
CA GLU A 124 -2.88 -7.63 -9.27
C GLU A 124 -3.13 -6.48 -8.30
N ILE A 125 -2.18 -5.54 -8.20
CA ILE A 125 -2.30 -4.37 -7.32
C ILE A 125 -3.50 -3.50 -7.74
N GLU A 126 -3.61 -3.21 -9.04
CA GLU A 126 -4.72 -2.43 -9.58
C GLU A 126 -6.06 -3.08 -9.25
N THR A 127 -6.17 -4.38 -9.49
CA THR A 127 -7.39 -5.14 -9.21
C THR A 127 -7.76 -5.09 -7.74
N GLU A 128 -6.80 -5.32 -6.85
CA GLU A 128 -7.05 -5.33 -5.41
C GLU A 128 -7.45 -3.95 -4.89
N ILE A 129 -6.72 -2.90 -5.28
CA ILE A 129 -7.02 -1.54 -4.82
C ILE A 129 -8.35 -1.03 -5.39
N SER A 130 -8.57 -1.21 -6.70
CA SER A 130 -9.78 -0.72 -7.36
C SER A 130 -11.04 -1.41 -6.82
N ALA A 131 -11.01 -2.73 -6.73
CA ALA A 131 -12.14 -3.48 -6.19
C ALA A 131 -12.44 -3.09 -4.74
N TYR A 132 -11.39 -2.98 -3.92
CA TYR A 132 -11.53 -2.57 -2.54
C TYR A 132 -12.12 -1.18 -2.40
N MET A 133 -11.61 -0.21 -3.17
CA MET A 133 -12.05 1.18 -3.06
C MET A 133 -13.47 1.39 -3.58
N MET A 134 -13.87 0.67 -4.61
CA MET A 134 -15.25 0.72 -5.11
C MET A 134 -16.22 0.22 -4.05
N GLU A 135 -15.93 -0.91 -3.44
CA GLU A 135 -16.78 -1.49 -2.38
C GLU A 135 -16.77 -0.61 -1.14
N ALA A 136 -15.61 -0.15 -0.72
CA ALA A 136 -15.46 0.69 0.48
C ALA A 136 -16.20 2.03 0.33
N LYS A 137 -16.13 2.66 -0.84
CA LYS A 137 -16.86 3.91 -1.10
C LYS A 137 -18.36 3.70 -1.08
N LYS A 138 -18.82 2.60 -1.63
CA LYS A 138 -20.25 2.25 -1.61
C LYS A 138 -20.74 2.10 -0.18
N LEU A 139 -20.05 1.36 0.65
CA LEU A 139 -20.40 1.16 2.06
C LEU A 139 -20.36 2.47 2.85
N TYR A 140 -19.36 3.32 2.56
CA TYR A 140 -19.23 4.61 3.21
C TYR A 140 -20.41 5.53 2.88
N LYS A 141 -20.85 5.57 1.62
CA LYS A 141 -22.01 6.34 1.20
C LYS A 141 -23.29 5.84 1.85
N GLU A 142 -23.47 4.53 1.95
CA GLU A 142 -24.62 3.92 2.59
C GLU A 142 -24.71 4.31 4.08
N ARG A 143 -23.59 4.27 4.80
CA ARG A 143 -23.52 4.70 6.20
C ARG A 143 -23.87 6.18 6.36
N LYS A 144 -23.38 7.02 5.47
CA LYS A 144 -23.65 8.47 5.49
C LYS A 144 -25.13 8.76 5.26
N SER A 145 -25.78 8.02 4.36
CA SER A 145 -27.20 8.24 4.05
C SER A 145 -28.13 7.81 5.18
N GLU A 146 -27.66 6.96 6.09
CA GLU A 146 -28.43 6.51 7.26
C GLU A 146 -28.34 7.48 8.44
N GLU A 147 -27.39 8.43 8.40
CA GLU A 147 -27.27 9.49 9.39
C GLU A 147 -28.21 10.65 9.08
#